data_d61e222fb90dd96a483219ab700f8622
#
_entry.id   d61e222fb90dd96a483219ab700f8622
#
_cell.length_a   1.000
_cell.length_b   1.000
_cell.length_c   1.000
_cell.angle_alpha   90.00
_cell.angle_beta   90.00
_cell.angle_gamma   90.00
#
_symmetry.space_group_name_H-M   'P 1'
#
loop_
_entity.id
_entity.type
_entity.pdbx_description
1 polymer ?
#
loop_
_entity_poly.entity_id
_entity_poly.type
_entity_poly.pdbx_seq_one_letter_code
_entity_poly.pdbx_strand_id
1 'polypeptide(L)' 'MDYTLPSFLAHAIALEHEAAERYLELADMMEAHRNDAVSQLF' A
#
# COMPACT_ATOMS: atom_id res chain seq x y z
N MET A 1 -23.77 2.08 -19.51
CA MET A 1 -22.67 1.43 -18.83
C MET A 1 -23.20 0.49 -17.78
N ASP A 2 -23.07 -0.79 -18.01
CA ASP A 2 -23.68 -1.78 -17.13
C ASP A 2 -22.65 -2.28 -16.12
N TYR A 3 -22.57 -1.60 -15.02
CA TYR A 3 -21.82 -2.12 -13.89
C TYR A 3 -22.70 -3.11 -13.14
N THR A 4 -22.41 -4.38 -13.29
CA THR A 4 -23.04 -5.38 -12.45
C THR A 4 -22.40 -5.34 -11.06
N LEU A 5 -23.11 -5.81 -10.06
CA LEU A 5 -22.61 -5.89 -8.70
C LEU A 5 -21.29 -6.70 -8.62
N PRO A 6 -21.16 -7.88 -9.28
CA PRO A 6 -19.90 -8.59 -9.28
C PRO A 6 -18.75 -7.81 -9.91
N SER A 7 -19.01 -7.07 -10.97
CA SER A 7 -17.99 -6.23 -11.61
C SER A 7 -17.53 -5.10 -10.69
N PHE A 8 -18.45 -4.48 -10.01
CA PHE A 8 -18.16 -3.43 -9.03
C PHE A 8 -17.29 -3.96 -7.88
N LEU A 9 -17.65 -5.12 -7.34
CA LEU A 9 -16.91 -5.75 -6.27
C LEU A 9 -15.48 -6.13 -6.70
N ALA A 10 -15.34 -6.68 -7.90
CA ALA A 10 -14.03 -7.03 -8.44
C ALA A 10 -13.14 -5.78 -8.55
N HIS A 11 -13.71 -4.68 -9.00
CA HIS A 11 -12.98 -3.42 -9.13
C HIS A 11 -12.57 -2.88 -7.75
N ALA A 12 -13.47 -2.95 -6.77
CA ALA A 12 -13.20 -2.51 -5.41
C ALA A 12 -12.07 -3.33 -4.77
N ILE A 13 -12.09 -4.64 -4.97
CA ILE A 13 -11.02 -5.53 -4.47
C ILE A 13 -9.68 -5.16 -5.10
N ALA A 14 -9.67 -4.92 -6.41
CA ALA A 14 -8.44 -4.53 -7.11
C ALA A 14 -7.87 -3.22 -6.56
N LEU A 15 -8.72 -2.24 -6.26
CA LEU A 15 -8.29 -0.97 -5.66
C LEU A 15 -7.74 -1.17 -4.26
N GLU A 16 -8.35 -2.04 -3.46
CA GLU A 16 -7.86 -2.35 -2.12
C GLU A 16 -6.50 -3.01 -2.16
N HIS A 17 -6.28 -3.92 -3.10
CA HIS A 17 -4.99 -4.57 -3.28
C HIS A 17 -3.91 -3.56 -3.65
N GLU A 18 -4.21 -2.66 -4.56
CA GLU A 18 -3.28 -1.61 -4.97
C GLU A 18 -2.93 -0.70 -3.81
N ALA A 19 -3.92 -0.31 -3.02
CA ALA A 19 -3.70 0.51 -1.84
C ALA A 19 -2.83 -0.21 -0.80
N ALA A 20 -3.08 -1.50 -0.58
CA ALA A 20 -2.30 -2.29 0.36
C ALA A 20 -0.83 -2.40 -0.07
N GLU A 21 -0.58 -2.60 -1.36
CA GLU A 21 0.79 -2.63 -1.88
C GLU A 21 1.51 -1.31 -1.68
N ARG A 22 0.83 -0.20 -1.91
CA ARG A 22 1.41 1.13 -1.70
C ARG A 22 1.69 1.40 -0.23
N TYR A 23 0.83 0.93 0.65
CA TYR A 23 1.07 1.06 2.08
C TYR A 23 2.28 0.27 2.53
N LEU A 24 2.46 -0.94 2.00
CA LEU A 24 3.63 -1.76 2.31
C LEU A 24 4.92 -1.10 1.82
N GLU A 25 4.91 -0.55 0.61
CA GLU A 25 6.06 0.17 0.08
C GLU A 25 6.41 1.39 0.95
N LEU A 26 5.40 2.14 1.37
CA LEU A 26 5.59 3.30 2.24
C LEU A 26 6.12 2.87 3.60
N ALA A 27 5.59 1.80 4.17
CA ALA A 27 6.04 1.27 5.44
C ALA A 27 7.51 0.84 5.38
N ASP A 28 7.90 0.17 4.29
CA ASP A 28 9.29 -0.24 4.07
C ASP A 28 10.21 0.99 3.97
N MET A 29 9.77 2.01 3.26
CA MET A 29 10.53 3.25 3.11
C MET A 29 10.71 3.95 4.46
N MET A 30 9.64 4.03 5.25
CA MET A 30 9.71 4.64 6.58
C MET A 30 10.60 3.85 7.53
N GLU A 31 10.57 2.53 7.44
CA GLU A 31 11.43 1.66 8.24
C GLU A 31 12.90 1.88 7.89
N ALA A 32 13.22 1.99 6.60
CA ALA A 32 14.57 2.26 6.14
C ALA A 32 15.07 3.62 6.64
N HIS A 33 14.23 4.64 6.58
CA HIS A 33 14.57 5.97 7.09
C HIS A 33 14.82 5.95 8.60
N ARG A 34 13.99 5.24 9.33
CA ARG A 34 14.14 5.11 10.78
C ARG A 34 15.43 4.41 11.15
N ASN A 35 15.75 3.32 10.46
CA ASN A 35 16.98 2.58 10.69
C ASN A 35 18.22 3.42 10.37
N ASP A 36 18.16 4.21 9.32
CA ASP A 36 19.24 5.10 8.94
C ASP A 36 19.44 6.18 10.01
N ALA A 37 18.36 6.79 10.48
CA ALA A 37 18.42 7.80 11.54
C ALA A 37 19.00 7.23 12.84
N VAL A 38 18.59 6.04 13.23
CA VAL A 38 19.11 5.38 14.42
C VAL A 38 20.58 5.06 14.28
N SER A 39 20.99 4.58 13.11
CA SER A 39 22.39 4.26 12.80
C SER A 39 23.29 5.49 12.91
N GLN A 40 22.79 6.66 12.56
CA GLN A 40 23.55 7.91 12.66
C GLN A 40 23.69 8.41 14.10
N LEU A 41 22.86 7.96 15.01
CA LEU A 41 22.96 8.33 16.43
C LEU A 41 24.02 7.52 17.17
N PHE A 42 24.39 6.40 16.63
CA PHE A 42 25.38 5.52 17.21
C PHE A 42 26.64 5.45 16.33
#